data_a9e10e515fe87cc41022c85658993534
#
_entry.id   a9e10e515fe87cc41022c85658993534
#
_cell.length_a   1.000
_cell.length_b   1.000
_cell.length_c   1.000
_cell.angle_alpha   90.00
_cell.angle_beta   90.00
_cell.angle_gamma   90.00
#
_symmetry.space_group_name_H-M   'P 1'
#
loop_
_entity.id
_entity.type
_entity.pdbx_description
1 polymer ?
#
loop_
_entity_poly.entity_id
_entity_poly.type
_entity_poly.pdbx_seq_one_letter_code
_entity_poly.pdbx_strand_id
1 'polypeptide(L)'
;MTLRDKIMSENLPDDRVALFYTGQVGFIFKFRGKYILIDGYLSDIIDRNNNFAPGWVRRYPSPITGAELDFIDYVFCTHDHTDHADPVTLGEIARVNSKARFFCSEAIKSEVSAYLCGKSAVGVTADKAIDLGGITVTPIPAAHEELHKDKDGNYKELGFIFDFGGKKVCHTGDCCMYDGLTERVRNAGILMAPVNGRDYFRNHEDIIGCFDSYEAVRLAKAAGVKMLVPMHFDMYEANSLNPAQFVDTLYRLNPSQSFHIFTPGEEYIY
;
A
#
# COMPACT_ATOMS: atom_id res chain seq x y z
N MET A 1 -1.54 12.21 22.02
CA MET A 1 -0.62 11.08 21.75
C MET A 1 -0.40 11.06 20.26
N THR A 2 0.84 11.14 19.79
CA THR A 2 1.19 11.08 18.36
C THR A 2 0.97 9.67 17.81
N LEU A 3 0.91 9.49 16.48
CA LEU A 3 0.84 8.15 15.88
C LEU A 3 2.09 7.34 16.26
N ARG A 4 3.27 7.96 16.27
CA ARG A 4 4.52 7.32 16.73
C ARG A 4 4.38 6.77 18.15
N ASP A 5 3.87 7.58 19.11
CA ASP A 5 3.68 7.14 20.48
C ASP A 5 2.72 5.95 20.56
N LYS A 6 1.63 5.99 19.79
CA LYS A 6 0.64 4.92 19.72
C LYS A 6 1.27 3.62 19.19
N ILE A 7 2.00 3.68 18.08
CA ILE A 7 2.69 2.51 17.51
C ILE A 7 3.68 1.91 18.51
N MET A 8 4.47 2.77 19.19
CA MET A 8 5.50 2.30 20.11
C MET A 8 4.93 1.71 21.39
N SER A 9 3.86 2.29 21.92
CA SER A 9 3.25 1.85 23.20
C SER A 9 2.34 0.63 23.07
N GLU A 10 1.90 0.28 21.85
CA GLU A 10 0.99 -0.85 21.65
C GLU A 10 1.66 -2.19 22.02
N ASN A 11 1.06 -2.90 22.97
CA ASN A 11 1.51 -4.22 23.39
C ASN A 11 0.63 -5.30 22.78
N LEU A 12 1.13 -5.95 21.75
CA LEU A 12 0.40 -6.99 21.02
C LEU A 12 0.74 -8.39 21.52
N PRO A 13 -0.24 -9.27 21.67
CA PRO A 13 -0.01 -10.71 21.73
C PRO A 13 0.73 -11.20 20.47
N ASP A 14 1.54 -12.25 20.61
CA ASP A 14 2.37 -12.81 19.53
C ASP A 14 1.56 -13.32 18.31
N ASP A 15 0.26 -13.55 18.49
CA ASP A 15 -0.64 -13.99 17.43
C ASP A 15 -1.45 -12.83 16.81
N ARG A 16 -1.16 -11.58 17.17
CA ARG A 16 -1.86 -10.39 16.64
C ARG A 16 -0.94 -9.52 15.82
N VAL A 17 -1.51 -8.90 14.78
CA VAL A 17 -0.86 -7.85 14.01
C VAL A 17 -1.65 -6.56 14.14
N ALA A 18 -0.99 -5.45 14.44
CA ALA A 18 -1.59 -4.12 14.36
C ALA A 18 -1.30 -3.49 13.01
N LEU A 19 -2.32 -2.87 12.44
CA LEU A 19 -2.29 -2.12 11.21
C LEU A 19 -2.55 -0.65 11.57
N PHE A 20 -1.67 0.25 11.11
CA PHE A 20 -1.82 1.69 11.28
C PHE A 20 -1.89 2.34 9.89
N TYR A 21 -3.00 2.98 9.58
CA TYR A 21 -3.18 3.64 8.29
C TYR A 21 -2.51 5.01 8.27
N THR A 22 -1.68 5.24 7.28
CA THR A 22 -0.96 6.53 7.14
C THR A 22 -1.60 7.47 6.11
N GLY A 23 -2.62 7.02 5.40
CA GLY A 23 -3.29 7.76 4.34
C GLY A 23 -2.94 7.24 2.95
N GLN A 24 -3.73 7.59 1.96
CA GLN A 24 -3.64 7.19 0.55
C GLN A 24 -3.71 5.67 0.37
N VAL A 25 -2.57 4.99 0.44
CA VAL A 25 -2.41 3.54 0.38
C VAL A 25 -1.49 3.01 1.48
N GLY A 26 -0.90 3.91 2.27
CA GLY A 26 0.17 3.61 3.19
C GLY A 26 -0.29 2.93 4.48
N PHE A 27 0.43 1.90 4.91
CA PHE A 27 0.21 1.22 6.19
C PHE A 27 1.51 0.93 6.91
N ILE A 28 1.48 1.03 8.25
CA ILE A 28 2.50 0.46 9.11
C ILE A 28 1.93 -0.79 9.77
N PHE A 29 2.63 -1.91 9.64
CA PHE A 29 2.30 -3.16 10.35
C PHE A 29 3.25 -3.36 11.53
N LYS A 30 2.70 -3.75 12.69
CA LYS A 30 3.48 -4.17 13.85
C LYS A 30 3.15 -5.62 14.18
N PHE A 31 4.18 -6.46 14.25
CA PHE A 31 4.04 -7.87 14.58
C PHE A 31 5.31 -8.39 15.27
N ARG A 32 5.16 -8.96 16.47
CA ARG A 32 6.26 -9.54 17.26
C ARG A 32 7.48 -8.63 17.35
N GLY A 33 7.27 -7.36 17.64
CA GLY A 33 8.33 -6.36 17.77
C GLY A 33 8.99 -5.93 16.46
N LYS A 34 8.47 -6.33 15.30
CA LYS A 34 8.91 -5.86 13.97
C LYS A 34 7.92 -4.86 13.40
N TYR A 35 8.45 -3.89 12.67
CA TYR A 35 7.71 -2.79 12.08
C TYR A 35 7.95 -2.74 10.57
N ILE A 36 6.87 -2.78 9.80
CA ILE A 36 6.88 -2.75 8.33
C ILE A 36 6.09 -1.55 7.87
N LEU A 37 6.67 -0.72 7.02
CA LEU A 37 5.97 0.31 6.26
C LEU A 37 5.75 -0.19 4.83
N ILE A 38 4.55 -0.05 4.29
CA ILE A 38 4.26 -0.22 2.88
C ILE A 38 3.70 1.07 2.31
N ASP A 39 4.20 1.51 1.16
CA ASP A 39 3.77 2.67 0.38
C ASP A 39 3.52 3.93 1.23
N GLY A 40 4.50 4.26 2.05
CA GLY A 40 4.43 5.41 2.95
C GLY A 40 4.55 6.74 2.21
N TYR A 41 3.43 7.29 1.76
CA TYR A 41 3.38 8.65 1.20
C TYR A 41 3.10 9.67 2.31
N LEU A 42 4.18 10.19 2.93
CA LEU A 42 4.09 11.02 4.14
C LEU A 42 4.45 12.48 3.90
N SER A 43 5.00 12.83 2.72
CA SER A 43 5.33 14.21 2.33
C SER A 43 4.19 14.88 1.56
N ASP A 44 4.42 16.13 1.18
CA ASP A 44 3.56 16.92 0.31
C ASP A 44 4.16 17.13 -1.10
N ILE A 45 5.00 16.19 -1.53
CA ILE A 45 5.75 16.40 -2.78
C ILE A 45 4.85 16.48 -4.02
N ILE A 46 3.73 15.74 -4.06
CA ILE A 46 2.78 15.84 -5.17
C ILE A 46 2.11 17.22 -5.20
N ASP A 47 1.72 17.76 -4.03
CA ASP A 47 1.17 19.08 -3.90
C ASP A 47 2.14 20.13 -4.48
N ARG A 48 3.42 20.03 -4.08
CA ARG A 48 4.50 20.93 -4.55
C ARG A 48 4.76 20.79 -6.04
N ASN A 49 4.84 19.56 -6.55
CA ASN A 49 5.09 19.29 -7.97
C ASN A 49 3.96 19.81 -8.87
N ASN A 50 2.74 19.84 -8.33
CA ASN A 50 1.57 20.38 -9.01
C ASN A 50 1.30 21.87 -8.66
N ASN A 51 2.26 22.57 -8.04
CA ASN A 51 2.13 23.96 -7.63
C ASN A 51 0.86 24.24 -6.81
N PHE A 52 0.44 23.28 -5.98
CA PHE A 52 -0.79 23.36 -5.18
C PHE A 52 -2.04 23.65 -6.02
N ALA A 53 -2.09 23.13 -7.24
CA ALA A 53 -3.24 23.30 -8.13
C ALA A 53 -4.51 22.69 -7.51
N PRO A 54 -5.70 23.23 -7.80
CA PRO A 54 -6.96 22.65 -7.36
C PRO A 54 -7.05 21.17 -7.74
N GLY A 55 -7.50 20.34 -6.78
CA GLY A 55 -7.54 18.88 -6.94
C GLY A 55 -6.25 18.16 -6.56
N TRP A 56 -5.11 18.84 -6.51
CA TRP A 56 -3.79 18.30 -6.18
C TRP A 56 -3.23 18.83 -4.85
N VAL A 57 -4.09 19.23 -3.95
CA VAL A 57 -3.76 19.57 -2.56
C VAL A 57 -4.29 18.46 -1.68
N ARG A 58 -3.43 17.85 -0.87
CA ARG A 58 -3.82 16.75 0.03
C ARG A 58 -4.88 17.24 1.03
N ARG A 59 -5.92 16.46 1.22
CA ARG A 59 -7.09 16.82 2.06
C ARG A 59 -6.81 16.76 3.56
N TYR A 60 -5.75 16.08 3.96
CA TYR A 60 -5.35 15.93 5.37
C TYR A 60 -3.84 15.86 5.51
N PRO A 61 -3.28 16.31 6.65
CA PRO A 61 -1.85 16.18 6.92
C PRO A 61 -1.48 14.71 7.15
N SER A 62 -0.22 14.37 6.87
CA SER A 62 0.29 13.06 7.26
C SER A 62 0.25 12.90 8.79
N PRO A 63 -0.20 11.74 9.32
CA PRO A 63 -0.25 11.51 10.76
C PRO A 63 1.14 11.25 11.38
N ILE A 64 2.16 11.02 10.54
CA ILE A 64 3.56 10.79 10.92
C ILE A 64 4.46 11.24 9.76
N THR A 65 5.71 11.58 10.05
CA THR A 65 6.72 11.94 9.03
C THR A 65 7.75 10.84 8.85
N GLY A 66 8.47 10.83 7.72
CA GLY A 66 9.57 9.89 7.51
C GLY A 66 10.69 10.04 8.55
N ALA A 67 10.93 11.26 9.04
CA ALA A 67 11.91 11.55 10.06
C ALA A 67 11.58 10.95 11.45
N GLU A 68 10.31 10.62 11.72
CA GLU A 68 9.87 9.97 12.94
C GLU A 68 9.96 8.43 12.89
N LEU A 69 10.31 7.86 11.73
CA LEU A 69 10.32 6.42 11.47
C LEU A 69 11.71 5.77 11.71
N ASP A 70 12.41 6.21 12.74
CA ASP A 70 13.71 5.67 13.18
C ASP A 70 13.62 4.21 13.72
N PHE A 71 12.40 3.71 13.91
CA PHE A 71 12.09 2.36 14.43
C PHE A 71 11.68 1.34 13.38
N ILE A 72 11.43 1.76 12.12
CA ILE A 72 10.97 0.86 11.06
C ILE A 72 12.07 -0.14 10.68
N ASP A 73 11.73 -1.44 10.63
CA ASP A 73 12.67 -2.48 10.19
C ASP A 73 12.67 -2.66 8.68
N TYR A 74 11.48 -2.61 8.06
CA TYR A 74 11.29 -2.91 6.64
C TYR A 74 10.38 -1.88 5.98
N VAL A 75 10.79 -1.43 4.80
CA VAL A 75 10.02 -0.52 3.95
C VAL A 75 9.75 -1.20 2.62
N PHE A 76 8.51 -1.25 2.18
CA PHE A 76 8.10 -1.83 0.90
C PHE A 76 7.50 -0.75 0.01
N CYS A 77 7.93 -0.70 -1.25
CA CYS A 77 7.32 0.12 -2.29
C CYS A 77 6.74 -0.81 -3.36
N THR A 78 5.48 -0.64 -3.69
CA THR A 78 4.79 -1.47 -4.70
C THR A 78 5.25 -1.11 -6.11
N HIS A 79 5.43 0.17 -6.40
CA HIS A 79 5.90 0.68 -7.68
C HIS A 79 6.53 2.09 -7.50
N ASP A 80 6.98 2.71 -8.58
CA ASP A 80 7.79 3.93 -8.59
C ASP A 80 7.00 5.24 -8.61
N HIS A 81 5.66 5.20 -8.63
CA HIS A 81 4.86 6.42 -8.50
C HIS A 81 5.12 7.12 -7.16
N THR A 82 5.06 8.45 -7.21
CA THR A 82 5.48 9.31 -6.08
C THR A 82 4.66 9.09 -4.80
N ASP A 83 3.39 8.72 -4.91
CA ASP A 83 2.51 8.41 -3.77
C ASP A 83 2.68 6.98 -3.21
N HIS A 84 3.62 6.20 -3.77
CA HIS A 84 4.02 4.87 -3.29
C HIS A 84 5.51 4.82 -2.93
N ALA A 85 6.38 5.35 -3.78
CA ALA A 85 7.82 5.47 -3.55
C ALA A 85 8.22 6.94 -3.34
N ASP A 86 7.65 7.58 -2.31
CA ASP A 86 7.87 8.99 -1.98
C ASP A 86 9.36 9.28 -1.71
N PRO A 87 10.05 10.02 -2.59
CA PRO A 87 11.49 10.26 -2.45
C PRO A 87 11.86 11.04 -1.18
N VAL A 88 10.94 11.88 -0.69
CA VAL A 88 11.16 12.66 0.54
C VAL A 88 11.07 11.74 1.76
N THR A 89 9.98 10.98 1.87
CA THR A 89 9.77 10.02 2.96
C THR A 89 10.89 8.96 3.00
N LEU A 90 11.21 8.35 1.86
CA LEU A 90 12.26 7.34 1.76
C LEU A 90 13.64 7.92 2.16
N GLY A 91 13.95 9.12 1.68
CA GLY A 91 15.18 9.83 2.05
C GLY A 91 15.25 10.20 3.54
N GLU A 92 14.14 10.61 4.15
CA GLU A 92 14.08 10.89 5.59
C GLU A 92 14.33 9.62 6.41
N ILE A 93 13.61 8.52 6.11
CA ILE A 93 13.83 7.23 6.79
C ILE A 93 15.26 6.77 6.62
N ALA A 94 15.82 6.86 5.42
CA ALA A 94 17.20 6.44 5.16
C ALA A 94 18.24 7.23 5.96
N ARG A 95 17.97 8.51 6.26
CA ARG A 95 18.87 9.35 7.09
C ARG A 95 18.78 9.02 8.59
N VAL A 96 17.55 8.84 9.11
CA VAL A 96 17.35 8.66 10.55
C VAL A 96 17.48 7.21 11.01
N ASN A 97 17.34 6.25 10.10
CA ASN A 97 17.31 4.83 10.42
C ASN A 97 18.34 4.04 9.59
N SER A 98 19.50 3.79 10.16
CA SER A 98 20.58 3.04 9.48
C SER A 98 20.27 1.55 9.28
N LYS A 99 19.30 0.99 10.01
CA LYS A 99 18.95 -0.44 10.00
C LYS A 99 17.81 -0.78 9.05
N ALA A 100 17.00 0.21 8.66
CA ALA A 100 15.88 -0.01 7.76
C ALA A 100 16.32 -0.67 6.44
N ARG A 101 15.61 -1.70 6.03
CA ARG A 101 15.79 -2.37 4.74
C ARG A 101 14.63 -2.00 3.83
N PHE A 102 14.96 -1.60 2.60
CA PHE A 102 13.99 -1.12 1.61
C PHE A 102 13.82 -2.17 0.53
N PHE A 103 12.58 -2.51 0.21
CA PHE A 103 12.21 -3.54 -0.77
C PHE A 103 11.32 -2.92 -1.86
N CYS A 104 11.59 -3.26 -3.09
CA CYS A 104 10.77 -2.89 -4.26
C CYS A 104 10.95 -3.93 -5.36
N SER A 105 10.22 -3.81 -6.46
CA SER A 105 10.48 -4.65 -7.62
C SER A 105 11.94 -4.52 -8.09
N GLU A 106 12.53 -5.62 -8.55
CA GLU A 106 13.87 -5.59 -9.17
C GLU A 106 13.90 -4.64 -10.36
N ALA A 107 12.79 -4.50 -11.08
CA ALA A 107 12.67 -3.62 -12.24
C ALA A 107 12.83 -2.12 -11.92
N ILE A 108 12.49 -1.68 -10.69
CA ILE A 108 12.57 -0.27 -10.27
C ILE A 108 13.60 -0.02 -9.15
N LYS A 109 14.47 -0.99 -8.92
CA LYS A 109 15.43 -0.95 -7.80
C LYS A 109 16.42 0.21 -7.89
N SER A 110 16.85 0.57 -9.09
CA SER A 110 17.76 1.70 -9.29
C SER A 110 17.11 3.02 -8.93
N GLU A 111 15.86 3.21 -9.32
CA GLU A 111 15.05 4.39 -9.07
C GLU A 111 14.83 4.58 -7.57
N VAL A 112 14.35 3.54 -6.88
CA VAL A 112 14.15 3.58 -5.42
C VAL A 112 15.47 3.79 -4.69
N SER A 113 16.56 3.14 -5.11
CA SER A 113 17.88 3.30 -4.49
C SER A 113 18.40 4.74 -4.57
N ALA A 114 18.06 5.49 -5.62
CA ALA A 114 18.45 6.89 -5.77
C ALA A 114 17.88 7.78 -4.65
N TYR A 115 16.79 7.40 -4.01
CA TYR A 115 16.17 8.14 -2.91
C TYR A 115 16.77 7.85 -1.54
N LEU A 116 17.59 6.80 -1.39
CA LEU A 116 17.99 6.22 -0.11
C LEU A 116 19.33 6.77 0.46
N CYS A 117 19.74 7.96 0.06
CA CYS A 117 20.93 8.61 0.63
C CYS A 117 22.20 7.74 0.60
N GLY A 118 22.43 7.03 -0.50
CA GLY A 118 23.59 6.15 -0.70
C GLY A 118 23.41 4.70 -0.23
N LYS A 119 22.24 4.33 0.30
CA LYS A 119 21.88 2.93 0.53
C LYS A 119 21.28 2.33 -0.76
N SER A 120 21.19 1.01 -0.79
CA SER A 120 20.57 0.29 -1.91
C SER A 120 19.27 -0.39 -1.45
N ALA A 121 18.26 -0.34 -2.29
CA ALA A 121 17.06 -1.15 -2.13
C ALA A 121 17.39 -2.64 -2.43
N VAL A 122 16.58 -3.52 -1.87
CA VAL A 122 16.56 -4.95 -2.17
C VAL A 122 15.50 -5.17 -3.25
N GLY A 123 15.93 -5.52 -4.44
CA GLY A 123 15.02 -5.89 -5.52
C GLY A 123 14.39 -7.25 -5.26
N VAL A 124 13.08 -7.35 -5.47
CA VAL A 124 12.32 -8.59 -5.32
C VAL A 124 11.58 -8.94 -6.61
N THR A 125 11.28 -10.22 -6.77
CA THR A 125 10.62 -10.75 -7.97
C THR A 125 9.29 -11.37 -7.57
N ALA A 126 8.26 -11.18 -8.39
CA ALA A 126 6.96 -11.80 -8.17
C ALA A 126 7.06 -13.31 -7.95
N ASP A 127 6.20 -13.83 -7.07
CA ASP A 127 6.09 -15.24 -6.69
C ASP A 127 7.31 -15.83 -5.95
N LYS A 128 8.30 -15.00 -5.58
CA LYS A 128 9.44 -15.43 -4.75
C LYS A 128 9.27 -14.91 -3.33
N ALA A 129 8.91 -15.77 -2.42
CA ALA A 129 8.70 -15.43 -1.03
C ALA A 129 10.00 -14.97 -0.34
N ILE A 130 9.86 -14.01 0.58
CA ILE A 130 10.91 -13.43 1.41
C ILE A 130 10.60 -13.78 2.86
N ASP A 131 11.56 -14.33 3.60
CA ASP A 131 11.45 -14.53 5.04
C ASP A 131 12.08 -13.35 5.79
N LEU A 132 11.28 -12.70 6.63
CA LEU A 132 11.71 -11.62 7.52
C LEU A 132 11.82 -12.09 8.98
N GLY A 133 12.00 -13.39 9.20
CA GLY A 133 12.09 -13.96 10.53
C GLY A 133 10.74 -14.03 11.25
N GLY A 134 9.87 -14.92 10.77
CA GLY A 134 8.52 -15.15 11.29
C GLY A 134 7.42 -14.33 10.60
N ILE A 135 7.77 -13.56 9.59
CA ILE A 135 6.85 -12.92 8.64
C ILE A 135 7.28 -13.35 7.24
N THR A 136 6.41 -14.01 6.51
CA THR A 136 6.68 -14.33 5.10
C THR A 136 6.01 -13.29 4.21
N VAL A 137 6.76 -12.71 3.27
CA VAL A 137 6.24 -11.74 2.30
C VAL A 137 6.33 -12.34 0.91
N THR A 138 5.20 -12.44 0.22
CA THR A 138 5.15 -12.92 -1.17
C THR A 138 4.76 -11.76 -2.08
N PRO A 139 5.71 -11.27 -2.92
CA PRO A 139 5.38 -10.31 -3.96
C PRO A 139 4.48 -10.97 -5.01
N ILE A 140 3.48 -10.25 -5.49
CA ILE A 140 2.62 -10.67 -6.59
C ILE A 140 2.64 -9.59 -7.68
N PRO A 141 2.40 -9.91 -8.97
CA PRO A 141 2.25 -8.88 -9.99
C PRO A 141 1.07 -7.95 -9.66
N ALA A 142 1.21 -6.68 -9.98
CA ALA A 142 0.10 -5.73 -10.02
C ALA A 142 -0.06 -5.19 -11.44
N ALA A 143 -1.30 -5.11 -11.93
CA ALA A 143 -1.59 -4.54 -13.24
C ALA A 143 -2.00 -3.08 -13.06
N HIS A 144 -1.08 -2.17 -13.23
CA HIS A 144 -1.41 -0.75 -13.21
C HIS A 144 -1.93 -0.35 -14.60
N GLU A 145 -3.23 -0.64 -14.82
CA GLU A 145 -3.99 -0.92 -16.02
C GLU A 145 -3.52 -2.20 -16.72
N GLU A 146 -2.23 -2.37 -16.97
CA GLU A 146 -1.62 -3.55 -17.60
C GLU A 146 -0.47 -4.10 -16.76
N LEU A 147 0.00 -5.29 -17.11
CA LEU A 147 1.15 -5.92 -16.49
C LEU A 147 2.43 -5.49 -17.23
N HIS A 148 3.17 -4.55 -16.67
CA HIS A 148 4.42 -4.06 -17.27
C HIS A 148 5.62 -4.87 -16.77
N LYS A 149 6.55 -5.12 -17.69
CA LYS A 149 7.81 -5.82 -17.39
C LYS A 149 9.01 -5.05 -17.93
N ASP A 150 10.12 -5.19 -17.24
CA ASP A 150 11.42 -4.78 -17.78
C ASP A 150 11.94 -5.77 -18.85
N LYS A 151 13.11 -5.47 -19.41
CA LYS A 151 13.77 -6.33 -20.43
C LYS A 151 14.16 -7.72 -19.90
N ASP A 152 14.29 -7.88 -18.59
CA ASP A 152 14.71 -9.11 -17.93
C ASP A 152 13.48 -9.93 -17.44
N GLY A 153 12.27 -9.43 -17.71
CA GLY A 153 11.00 -10.08 -17.43
C GLY A 153 10.46 -9.84 -16.01
N ASN A 154 11.08 -8.96 -15.22
CA ASN A 154 10.58 -8.59 -13.91
C ASN A 154 9.39 -7.63 -14.04
N TYR A 155 8.34 -7.84 -13.26
CA TYR A 155 7.21 -6.92 -13.20
C TYR A 155 7.63 -5.60 -12.55
N LYS A 156 7.22 -4.47 -13.10
CA LYS A 156 7.50 -3.15 -12.55
C LYS A 156 6.67 -2.89 -11.30
N GLU A 157 5.39 -3.20 -11.38
CA GLU A 157 4.43 -3.00 -10.31
C GLU A 157 4.16 -4.33 -9.58
N LEU A 158 4.18 -4.27 -8.25
CA LEU A 158 3.95 -5.42 -7.37
C LEU A 158 2.90 -5.10 -6.32
N GLY A 159 2.09 -6.10 -5.97
CA GLY A 159 1.44 -6.17 -4.68
C GLY A 159 2.22 -7.06 -3.73
N PHE A 160 1.88 -7.06 -2.46
CA PHE A 160 2.54 -7.87 -1.43
C PHE A 160 1.53 -8.61 -0.55
N ILE A 161 1.76 -9.90 -0.35
CA ILE A 161 1.03 -10.72 0.63
C ILE A 161 1.93 -10.90 1.83
N PHE A 162 1.56 -10.32 2.96
CA PHE A 162 2.23 -10.48 4.25
C PHE A 162 1.54 -11.58 5.03
N ASP A 163 2.27 -12.63 5.38
CA ASP A 163 1.80 -13.71 6.25
C ASP A 163 2.42 -13.54 7.64
N PHE A 164 1.61 -13.11 8.58
CA PHE A 164 1.94 -12.91 9.98
C PHE A 164 1.57 -14.17 10.80
N GLY A 165 2.28 -15.26 10.56
CA GLY A 165 2.03 -16.51 11.28
C GLY A 165 0.65 -17.13 10.99
N GLY A 166 0.23 -17.13 9.73
CA GLY A 166 -1.06 -17.62 9.25
C GLY A 166 -2.14 -16.55 9.07
N LYS A 167 -1.88 -15.31 9.50
CA LYS A 167 -2.74 -14.15 9.23
C LYS A 167 -2.26 -13.44 7.98
N LYS A 168 -2.98 -13.61 6.87
CA LYS A 168 -2.60 -13.04 5.58
C LYS A 168 -3.24 -11.67 5.36
N VAL A 169 -2.41 -10.67 5.16
CA VAL A 169 -2.78 -9.31 4.73
C VAL A 169 -2.22 -9.11 3.33
N CYS A 170 -3.09 -8.86 2.37
CA CYS A 170 -2.71 -8.59 0.99
C CYS A 170 -2.91 -7.10 0.68
N HIS A 171 -1.85 -6.44 0.23
CA HIS A 171 -1.86 -5.10 -0.31
C HIS A 171 -1.59 -5.21 -1.82
N THR A 172 -2.56 -4.84 -2.64
CA THR A 172 -2.43 -5.06 -4.09
C THR A 172 -1.50 -4.07 -4.79
N GLY A 173 -1.11 -2.99 -4.11
CA GLY A 173 -0.59 -1.81 -4.80
C GLY A 173 -1.69 -1.20 -5.67
N ASP A 174 -1.32 -0.34 -6.58
CA ASP A 174 -2.20 0.14 -7.63
C ASP A 174 -2.40 -0.98 -8.65
N CYS A 175 -3.63 -1.45 -8.76
CA CYS A 175 -3.92 -2.67 -9.50
C CYS A 175 -5.30 -2.62 -10.16
N CYS A 176 -5.38 -3.20 -11.34
CA CYS A 176 -6.60 -3.59 -12.05
C CYS A 176 -6.73 -5.11 -12.10
N MET A 177 -7.90 -5.61 -12.50
CA MET A 177 -8.11 -7.05 -12.68
C MET A 177 -7.23 -7.61 -13.80
N TYR A 178 -6.59 -8.75 -13.51
CA TYR A 178 -5.87 -9.54 -14.49
C TYR A 178 -6.04 -11.05 -14.20
N ASP A 179 -5.78 -11.88 -15.20
CA ASP A 179 -5.94 -13.34 -15.08
C ASP A 179 -4.95 -13.92 -14.05
N GLY A 180 -5.50 -14.63 -13.06
CA GLY A 180 -4.73 -15.25 -11.98
C GLY A 180 -4.67 -14.42 -10.68
N LEU A 181 -5.14 -13.17 -10.65
CA LEU A 181 -5.13 -12.37 -9.43
C LEU A 181 -6.03 -12.98 -8.34
N THR A 182 -7.22 -13.46 -8.71
CA THR A 182 -8.18 -14.08 -7.77
C THR A 182 -7.54 -15.25 -7.01
N GLU A 183 -6.77 -16.08 -7.72
CA GLU A 183 -6.07 -17.23 -7.14
C GLU A 183 -4.97 -16.80 -6.16
N ARG A 184 -4.24 -15.73 -6.48
CA ARG A 184 -3.15 -15.21 -5.67
C ARG A 184 -3.64 -14.66 -4.34
N VAL A 185 -4.76 -13.95 -4.33
CA VAL A 185 -5.35 -13.36 -3.12
C VAL A 185 -6.38 -14.26 -2.44
N ARG A 186 -6.54 -15.49 -2.90
CA ARG A 186 -7.52 -16.46 -2.38
C ARG A 186 -7.39 -16.65 -0.87
N ASN A 187 -8.52 -16.54 -0.18
CA ASN A 187 -8.64 -16.69 1.27
C ASN A 187 -7.75 -15.72 2.07
N ALA A 188 -7.39 -14.56 1.52
CA ALA A 188 -6.74 -13.52 2.30
C ALA A 188 -7.60 -13.15 3.51
N GLY A 189 -6.96 -12.95 4.66
CA GLY A 189 -7.65 -12.48 5.85
C GLY A 189 -8.08 -11.03 5.67
N ILE A 190 -7.18 -10.19 5.16
CA ILE A 190 -7.44 -8.80 4.77
C ILE A 190 -6.96 -8.61 3.33
N LEU A 191 -7.80 -8.02 2.49
CA LEU A 191 -7.43 -7.52 1.17
C LEU A 191 -7.54 -6.00 1.16
N MET A 192 -6.43 -5.32 0.95
CA MET A 192 -6.33 -3.89 0.74
C MET A 192 -6.27 -3.65 -0.77
N ALA A 193 -7.27 -2.98 -1.32
CA ALA A 193 -7.40 -2.75 -2.76
C ALA A 193 -7.79 -1.29 -3.04
N PRO A 194 -7.18 -0.65 -4.04
CA PRO A 194 -7.60 0.68 -4.47
C PRO A 194 -9.03 0.64 -5.00
N VAL A 195 -9.76 1.74 -4.87
CA VAL A 195 -11.14 1.85 -5.36
C VAL A 195 -11.40 3.16 -6.12
N ASN A 196 -10.34 3.95 -6.36
CA ASN A 196 -10.43 5.22 -7.09
C ASN A 196 -10.96 5.04 -8.51
N GLY A 197 -10.81 3.85 -9.12
CA GLY A 197 -11.30 3.56 -10.45
C GLY A 197 -10.48 4.24 -11.55
N ARG A 198 -11.04 4.25 -12.74
CA ARG A 198 -10.48 4.86 -13.93
C ARG A 198 -11.60 5.41 -14.81
N ASP A 199 -11.32 6.48 -15.53
CA ASP A 199 -12.24 7.06 -16.50
C ASP A 199 -11.49 7.81 -17.60
N TYR A 200 -12.22 8.14 -18.67
CA TYR A 200 -11.65 8.81 -19.83
C TYR A 200 -10.92 10.12 -19.49
N PHE A 201 -11.48 10.95 -18.61
CA PHE A 201 -10.92 12.28 -18.32
C PHE A 201 -9.65 12.16 -17.50
N ARG A 202 -9.63 11.29 -16.49
CA ARG A 202 -8.41 11.01 -15.70
C ARG A 202 -7.30 10.43 -16.57
N ASN A 203 -7.61 9.46 -17.42
CA ASN A 203 -6.62 8.89 -18.34
C ASN A 203 -6.09 9.94 -19.34
N HIS A 204 -6.91 10.94 -19.72
CA HIS A 204 -6.45 12.03 -20.58
C HIS A 204 -5.52 13.04 -19.86
N GLU A 205 -5.55 13.06 -18.57
CA GLU A 205 -4.67 13.83 -17.66
C GLU A 205 -3.50 12.99 -17.11
N ASP A 206 -3.19 11.88 -17.75
CA ASP A 206 -2.16 10.92 -17.34
C ASP A 206 -2.34 10.36 -15.90
N ILE A 207 -3.58 10.37 -15.39
CA ILE A 207 -3.92 9.72 -14.13
C ILE A 207 -4.26 8.25 -14.42
N ILE A 208 -3.27 7.39 -14.23
CA ILE A 208 -3.39 5.94 -14.44
C ILE A 208 -4.34 5.35 -13.40
N GLY A 209 -5.28 4.53 -13.85
CA GLY A 209 -6.35 4.04 -13.01
C GLY A 209 -6.09 2.69 -12.33
N CYS A 210 -6.98 2.39 -11.40
CA CYS A 210 -6.97 1.16 -10.60
C CYS A 210 -8.35 0.48 -10.65
N PHE A 211 -8.57 -0.52 -9.79
CA PHE A 211 -9.93 -1.06 -9.57
C PHE A 211 -10.91 0.06 -9.30
N ASP A 212 -12.10 -0.09 -9.81
CA ASP A 212 -13.25 0.59 -9.24
C ASP A 212 -13.86 -0.23 -8.09
N SER A 213 -14.85 0.35 -7.41
CA SER A 213 -15.53 -0.33 -6.29
C SER A 213 -16.18 -1.65 -6.70
N TYR A 214 -16.67 -1.76 -7.93
CA TYR A 214 -17.31 -2.97 -8.45
C TYR A 214 -16.30 -4.10 -8.61
N GLU A 215 -15.15 -3.81 -9.20
CA GLU A 215 -14.06 -4.78 -9.40
C GLU A 215 -13.47 -5.25 -8.08
N ALA A 216 -13.20 -4.33 -7.14
CA ALA A 216 -12.65 -4.65 -5.82
C ALA A 216 -13.59 -5.57 -5.01
N VAL A 217 -14.89 -5.28 -4.99
CA VAL A 217 -15.89 -6.12 -4.29
C VAL A 217 -16.04 -7.48 -4.97
N ARG A 218 -16.02 -7.54 -6.30
CA ARG A 218 -16.09 -8.79 -7.05
C ARG A 218 -14.87 -9.66 -6.83
N LEU A 219 -13.67 -9.07 -6.80
CA LEU A 219 -12.43 -9.78 -6.47
C LEU A 219 -12.51 -10.37 -5.06
N ALA A 220 -12.87 -9.56 -4.05
CA ALA A 220 -12.99 -10.03 -2.67
C ALA A 220 -13.97 -11.20 -2.52
N LYS A 221 -15.13 -11.12 -3.19
CA LYS A 221 -16.13 -12.19 -3.21
C LYS A 221 -15.61 -13.46 -3.87
N ALA A 222 -15.02 -13.34 -5.06
CA ALA A 222 -14.52 -14.48 -5.83
C ALA A 222 -13.34 -15.18 -5.13
N ALA A 223 -12.49 -14.41 -4.47
CA ALA A 223 -11.33 -14.92 -3.72
C ALA A 223 -11.67 -15.43 -2.31
N GLY A 224 -12.89 -15.21 -1.81
CA GLY A 224 -13.27 -15.61 -0.44
C GLY A 224 -12.52 -14.84 0.65
N VAL A 225 -12.27 -13.55 0.42
CA VAL A 225 -11.57 -12.66 1.34
C VAL A 225 -12.42 -12.44 2.61
N LYS A 226 -11.78 -12.45 3.79
CA LYS A 226 -12.52 -12.23 5.05
C LYS A 226 -12.90 -10.78 5.25
N MET A 227 -11.97 -9.84 5.05
CA MET A 227 -12.19 -8.41 5.18
C MET A 227 -11.64 -7.65 3.98
N LEU A 228 -12.44 -6.79 3.37
CA LEU A 228 -12.04 -5.88 2.29
C LEU A 228 -11.77 -4.49 2.87
N VAL A 229 -10.61 -3.94 2.56
CA VAL A 229 -10.20 -2.58 2.94
C VAL A 229 -10.01 -1.76 1.66
N PRO A 230 -10.87 -0.76 1.40
CA PRO A 230 -10.66 0.16 0.30
C PRO A 230 -9.49 1.09 0.62
N MET A 231 -8.69 1.44 -0.38
CA MET A 231 -7.62 2.42 -0.31
C MET A 231 -7.59 3.29 -1.57
N HIS A 232 -6.72 4.29 -1.63
CA HIS A 232 -6.52 5.19 -2.77
C HIS A 232 -7.79 5.99 -3.15
N PHE A 233 -8.53 6.49 -2.18
CA PHE A 233 -9.80 7.15 -2.46
C PHE A 233 -9.99 8.52 -1.77
N ASP A 234 -9.08 8.91 -0.88
CA ASP A 234 -9.38 9.96 0.10
C ASP A 234 -8.46 11.19 0.05
N MET A 235 -7.27 11.09 -0.53
CA MET A 235 -6.24 12.13 -0.37
C MET A 235 -6.36 13.29 -1.37
N TYR A 236 -6.46 13.02 -2.65
CA TYR A 236 -6.50 14.03 -3.72
C TYR A 236 -7.85 14.05 -4.43
N GLU A 237 -8.45 15.22 -4.59
CA GLU A 237 -9.75 15.35 -5.27
C GLU A 237 -9.69 14.84 -6.71
N ALA A 238 -8.61 15.13 -7.42
CA ALA A 238 -8.41 14.71 -8.80
C ALA A 238 -8.40 13.18 -8.97
N ASN A 239 -8.01 12.43 -7.93
CA ASN A 239 -7.93 10.96 -7.96
C ASN A 239 -8.58 10.32 -6.73
N SER A 240 -9.82 10.66 -6.47
CA SER A 240 -10.59 10.20 -5.31
C SER A 240 -11.91 9.55 -5.71
N LEU A 241 -12.46 8.80 -4.76
CA LEU A 241 -13.81 8.28 -4.81
C LEU A 241 -14.56 8.66 -3.53
N ASN A 242 -15.86 8.97 -3.63
CA ASN A 242 -16.69 9.07 -2.43
C ASN A 242 -16.88 7.65 -1.83
N PRO A 243 -16.43 7.39 -0.59
CA PRO A 243 -16.51 6.05 0.01
C PRO A 243 -17.93 5.52 0.14
N ALA A 244 -18.97 6.37 0.09
CA ALA A 244 -20.35 5.92 0.04
C ALA A 244 -20.66 5.09 -1.21
N GLN A 245 -20.00 5.34 -2.34
CA GLN A 245 -20.15 4.55 -3.56
C GLN A 245 -19.59 3.13 -3.39
N PHE A 246 -18.46 3.01 -2.70
CA PHE A 246 -17.90 1.71 -2.34
C PHE A 246 -18.86 0.92 -1.44
N VAL A 247 -19.40 1.56 -0.40
CA VAL A 247 -20.35 0.93 0.53
C VAL A 247 -21.62 0.50 -0.18
N ASP A 248 -22.21 1.36 -1.02
CA ASP A 248 -23.40 1.01 -1.83
C ASP A 248 -23.12 -0.20 -2.74
N THR A 249 -22.00 -0.19 -3.44
CA THR A 249 -21.60 -1.30 -4.32
C THR A 249 -21.42 -2.60 -3.54
N LEU A 250 -20.78 -2.53 -2.36
CA LEU A 250 -20.57 -3.68 -1.49
C LEU A 250 -21.92 -4.29 -1.05
N TYR A 251 -22.84 -3.47 -0.57
CA TYR A 251 -24.16 -3.96 -0.15
C TYR A 251 -24.99 -4.57 -1.29
N ARG A 252 -24.82 -4.06 -2.51
CA ARG A 252 -25.48 -4.65 -3.69
C ARG A 252 -24.90 -6.00 -4.12
N LEU A 253 -23.58 -6.15 -4.08
CA LEU A 253 -22.89 -7.31 -4.67
C LEU A 253 -22.55 -8.40 -3.66
N ASN A 254 -22.24 -8.04 -2.43
CA ASN A 254 -21.79 -8.95 -1.38
C ASN A 254 -22.11 -8.40 0.02
N PRO A 255 -23.40 -8.31 0.41
CA PRO A 255 -23.83 -7.64 1.65
C PRO A 255 -23.30 -8.29 2.93
N SER A 256 -22.80 -9.53 2.86
CA SER A 256 -22.18 -10.23 3.99
C SER A 256 -20.66 -10.01 4.10
N GLN A 257 -20.05 -9.26 3.15
CA GLN A 257 -18.61 -8.98 3.19
C GLN A 257 -18.28 -8.05 4.34
N SER A 258 -17.40 -8.50 5.24
CA SER A 258 -16.80 -7.60 6.21
C SER A 258 -15.88 -6.61 5.48
N PHE A 259 -15.93 -5.37 5.89
CA PHE A 259 -15.07 -4.31 5.35
C PHE A 259 -14.67 -3.32 6.45
N HIS A 260 -13.60 -2.57 6.20
CA HIS A 260 -13.18 -1.49 7.06
C HIS A 260 -12.67 -0.30 6.24
N ILE A 261 -13.17 0.89 6.50
CA ILE A 261 -12.72 2.14 5.90
C ILE A 261 -11.89 2.87 6.95
N PHE A 262 -10.59 2.95 6.73
CA PHE A 262 -9.68 3.58 7.67
C PHE A 262 -9.70 5.11 7.57
N THR A 263 -9.40 5.76 8.68
CA THR A 263 -9.02 7.18 8.74
C THR A 263 -7.53 7.31 9.06
N PRO A 264 -6.84 8.34 8.54
CA PRO A 264 -5.40 8.51 8.78
C PRO A 264 -5.05 8.55 10.28
N GLY A 265 -4.06 7.76 10.69
CA GLY A 265 -3.67 7.57 12.10
C GLY A 265 -4.51 6.55 12.88
N GLU A 266 -5.48 5.91 12.23
CA GLU A 266 -6.28 4.85 12.85
C GLU A 266 -5.48 3.56 12.97
N GLU A 267 -5.77 2.83 14.05
CA GLU A 267 -5.23 1.50 14.34
C GLU A 267 -6.31 0.44 14.24
N TYR A 268 -5.94 -0.70 13.69
CA TYR A 268 -6.76 -1.90 13.68
C TYR A 268 -5.94 -3.11 14.11
N ILE A 269 -6.41 -3.88 15.08
CA ILE A 269 -5.76 -5.11 15.56
C ILE A 269 -6.43 -6.33 14.94
N TYR A 270 -5.66 -7.06 14.11
CA TYR A 270 -6.10 -8.26 13.40
C TYR A 270 -5.65 -9.55 14.08
#